data_f89fe575ee89cd699a6bca761cf427aa
#
_entry.id   f89fe575ee89cd699a6bca761cf427aa
#
_cell.length_a   1.000
_cell.length_b   1.000
_cell.length_c   1.000
_cell.angle_alpha   90.00
_cell.angle_beta   90.00
_cell.angle_gamma   90.00
#
_symmetry.space_group_name_H-M   'P 1'
#
loop_
_entity.id
_entity.type
_entity.pdbx_description
1 polymer ?
#
loop_
_entity_poly.entity_id
_entity_poly.type
_entity_poly.pdbx_seq_one_letter_code
_entity_poly.pdbx_strand_id
1 'polypeptide(L)'
;MYAATATHANAPVQGTMAAFVVEIEKDKEKLVSAKDVEPNQIVEYQLTYTNQGDSAISGLKVVGPVPAGTVYLSNSASAEQVASLQVSIDGGETFEPEPVKRTIVKDNGETVEQIIPPEKYTHIQWVPASAIEGDGGKQFYSYRVRVK
;
A
#
# COMPACT_ATOMS: atom_id res chain seq x y z
N MET A 1 4.20 12.74 -8.97
CA MET A 1 4.77 12.44 -7.63
C MET A 1 4.10 13.32 -6.58
N TYR A 2 3.70 12.77 -5.49
CA TYR A 2 3.17 13.51 -4.36
C TYR A 2 3.78 12.99 -3.07
N ALA A 3 3.83 13.85 -2.06
CA ALA A 3 4.42 13.51 -0.77
C ALA A 3 3.33 12.95 0.15
N ALA A 4 3.63 11.83 0.78
CA ALA A 4 2.84 11.31 1.88
C ALA A 4 3.55 11.71 3.17
N THR A 5 2.78 12.20 4.12
CA THR A 5 3.35 12.54 5.43
C THR A 5 3.19 11.39 6.39
N ALA A 6 4.14 11.24 7.29
CA ALA A 6 4.02 10.29 8.39
C ALA A 6 2.86 10.72 9.29
N THR A 7 2.28 9.76 10.02
CA THR A 7 1.08 9.97 10.83
C THR A 7 1.28 10.90 12.03
N HIS A 8 2.52 11.27 12.35
CA HIS A 8 2.86 12.17 13.43
C HIS A 8 3.29 13.53 12.88
N ALA A 9 2.49 14.57 13.12
CA ALA A 9 2.71 15.90 12.57
C ALA A 9 4.08 16.49 12.96
N ASN A 10 4.64 16.08 14.11
CA ASN A 10 5.94 16.57 14.62
C ASN A 10 7.07 15.55 14.45
N ALA A 11 6.79 14.43 13.79
CA ALA A 11 7.82 13.41 13.57
C ALA A 11 8.81 13.87 12.50
N PRO A 12 10.11 13.63 12.67
CA PRO A 12 11.09 13.97 11.66
C PRO A 12 11.08 13.00 10.46
N VAL A 13 10.14 12.10 10.41
CA VAL A 13 10.00 11.13 9.32
C VAL A 13 9.24 11.76 8.18
N GLN A 14 9.81 11.71 6.99
CA GLN A 14 9.18 12.19 5.77
C GLN A 14 8.96 11.04 4.80
N GLY A 15 7.76 10.99 4.20
CA GLY A 15 7.42 10.01 3.20
C GLY A 15 7.27 10.64 1.83
N THR A 16 7.76 9.95 0.82
CA THR A 16 7.53 10.31 -0.58
C THR A 16 6.97 9.12 -1.33
N MET A 17 6.21 9.39 -2.38
CA MET A 17 5.60 8.35 -3.19
C MET A 17 5.79 8.70 -4.66
N ALA A 18 6.26 7.72 -5.42
CA ALA A 18 6.42 7.84 -6.86
C ALA A 18 5.59 6.76 -7.56
N ALA A 19 5.06 7.09 -8.73
CA ALA A 19 4.23 6.16 -9.50
C ALA A 19 4.91 5.86 -10.84
N PHE A 20 4.92 4.59 -11.21
CA PHE A 20 5.52 4.11 -12.45
C PHE A 20 4.54 3.20 -13.18
N VAL A 21 4.51 3.31 -14.51
CA VAL A 21 3.83 2.30 -15.33
C VAL A 21 4.78 1.15 -15.54
N VAL A 22 4.28 -0.07 -15.35
CA VAL A 22 5.06 -1.29 -15.61
C VAL A 22 4.85 -1.69 -17.06
N GLU A 23 5.89 -1.60 -17.86
CA GLU A 23 5.87 -2.01 -19.25
C GLU A 23 6.67 -3.29 -19.43
N ILE A 24 6.26 -4.10 -20.39
CA ILE A 24 7.00 -5.31 -20.77
C ILE A 24 7.74 -5.03 -22.07
N GLU A 25 9.06 -5.13 -22.05
CA GLU A 25 9.91 -4.93 -23.19
C GLU A 25 10.90 -6.08 -23.28
N LYS A 26 10.88 -6.83 -24.38
CA LYS A 26 11.76 -7.99 -24.59
C LYS A 26 11.69 -8.99 -23.44
N ASP A 27 10.47 -9.31 -23.00
CA ASP A 27 10.16 -10.21 -21.88
C ASP A 27 10.69 -9.74 -20.51
N LYS A 28 11.06 -8.47 -20.41
CA LYS A 28 11.51 -7.88 -19.15
C LYS A 28 10.62 -6.72 -18.76
N GLU A 29 10.42 -6.57 -17.46
CA GLU A 29 9.69 -5.42 -16.94
C GLU A 29 10.56 -4.18 -16.97
N LYS A 30 9.94 -3.07 -17.32
CA LYS A 30 10.55 -1.75 -17.29
C LYS A 30 9.59 -0.80 -16.61
N LEU A 31 10.11 -0.01 -15.70
CA LEU A 31 9.32 1.02 -15.02
C LEU A 31 9.54 2.35 -15.72
N VAL A 32 8.45 2.98 -16.14
CA VAL A 32 8.48 4.33 -16.73
C VAL A 32 7.62 5.26 -15.90
N SER A 33 7.98 6.53 -15.84
CA SER A 33 7.20 7.51 -15.07
C SER A 33 5.73 7.49 -15.51
N ALA A 34 4.82 7.38 -14.55
CA ALA A 34 3.40 7.42 -14.84
C ALA A 34 2.98 8.86 -15.16
N LYS A 35 2.41 9.06 -16.34
CA LYS A 35 1.81 10.34 -16.75
C LYS A 35 0.34 10.11 -17.02
N ASP A 36 0.01 9.71 -18.23
CA ASP A 36 -1.34 9.37 -18.61
C ASP A 36 -1.46 7.85 -18.58
N VAL A 37 -2.42 7.33 -17.82
CA VAL A 37 -2.58 5.89 -17.69
C VAL A 37 -3.81 5.45 -18.48
N GLU A 38 -3.73 4.24 -19.03
CA GLU A 38 -4.78 3.63 -19.82
C GLU A 38 -5.33 2.39 -19.14
N PRO A 39 -6.56 1.98 -19.49
CA PRO A 39 -7.13 0.74 -18.93
C PRO A 39 -6.19 -0.46 -19.11
N ASN A 40 -6.17 -1.30 -18.12
CA ASN A 40 -5.37 -2.53 -18.04
C ASN A 40 -3.87 -2.32 -17.82
N GLN A 41 -3.38 -1.08 -17.78
CA GLN A 41 -2.00 -0.85 -17.40
C GLN A 41 -1.80 -1.13 -15.91
N ILE A 42 -0.60 -1.58 -15.58
CA ILE A 42 -0.19 -1.81 -14.20
C ILE A 42 0.65 -0.62 -13.76
N VAL A 43 0.31 -0.08 -12.61
CA VAL A 43 1.05 1.03 -11.99
C VAL A 43 1.71 0.50 -10.72
N GLU A 44 3.00 0.74 -10.57
CA GLU A 44 3.72 0.46 -9.34
C GLU A 44 3.92 1.75 -8.57
N TYR A 45 3.52 1.75 -7.31
CA TYR A 45 3.81 2.82 -6.38
C TYR A 45 5.00 2.44 -5.53
N GLN A 46 5.94 3.36 -5.39
CA GLN A 46 7.12 3.18 -4.55
C GLN A 46 7.12 4.27 -3.48
N LEU A 47 7.16 3.84 -2.23
CA LEU A 47 7.15 4.74 -1.08
C LEU A 47 8.51 4.68 -0.40
N THR A 48 9.05 5.85 -0.08
CA THR A 48 10.31 5.97 0.67
C THR A 48 10.04 6.80 1.90
N TYR A 49 10.38 6.26 3.06
CA TYR A 49 10.30 6.96 4.33
C TYR A 49 11.72 7.20 4.83
N THR A 50 11.99 8.43 5.24
CA THR A 50 13.30 8.85 5.71
C THR A 50 13.17 9.49 7.09
N ASN A 51 13.94 9.02 8.05
CA ASN A 51 14.01 9.62 9.38
C ASN A 51 15.17 10.61 9.42
N GLN A 52 14.84 11.89 9.37
CA GLN A 52 15.83 12.97 9.41
C GLN A 52 16.21 13.38 10.81
N GLY A 53 15.56 12.82 11.83
CA GLY A 53 15.92 13.07 13.23
C GLY A 53 17.12 12.24 13.64
N ASP A 54 17.55 12.44 14.88
CA ASP A 54 18.73 11.77 15.43
C ASP A 54 18.38 10.49 16.20
N SER A 55 17.11 10.22 16.43
CA SER A 55 16.65 9.06 17.20
C SER A 55 15.82 8.14 16.34
N ALA A 56 15.93 6.83 16.58
CA ALA A 56 15.10 5.84 15.92
C ALA A 56 13.62 6.06 16.28
N ILE A 57 12.73 5.83 15.32
CA ILE A 57 11.28 5.97 15.51
C ILE A 57 10.62 4.62 15.24
N SER A 58 9.86 4.14 16.21
CA SER A 58 9.08 2.90 16.10
C SER A 58 7.59 3.22 16.01
N GLY A 59 6.79 2.21 15.65
CA GLY A 59 5.34 2.35 15.57
C GLY A 59 4.85 3.07 14.33
N LEU A 60 5.71 3.23 13.34
CA LEU A 60 5.31 3.83 12.06
C LEU A 60 4.29 2.92 11.37
N LYS A 61 3.26 3.53 10.81
CA LYS A 61 2.28 2.85 9.95
C LYS A 61 2.35 3.47 8.57
N VAL A 62 2.61 2.65 7.56
CA VAL A 62 2.79 3.12 6.20
C VAL A 62 1.56 2.76 5.38
N VAL A 63 0.85 3.77 4.90
CA VAL A 63 -0.42 3.59 4.20
C VAL A 63 -0.27 3.98 2.75
N GLY A 64 -0.71 3.09 1.85
CA GLY A 64 -0.77 3.35 0.42
C GLY A 64 -2.22 3.33 -0.07
N PRO A 65 -2.66 4.35 -0.82
CA PRO A 65 -4.01 4.36 -1.35
C PRO A 65 -4.17 3.43 -2.56
N VAL A 66 -5.37 2.92 -2.74
CA VAL A 66 -5.81 2.29 -3.98
C VAL A 66 -6.73 3.29 -4.66
N PRO A 67 -6.25 4.07 -5.63
CA PRO A 67 -7.05 5.14 -6.22
C PRO A 67 -8.32 4.63 -6.90
N ALA A 68 -9.35 5.47 -6.90
CA ALA A 68 -10.57 5.18 -7.64
C ALA A 68 -10.21 4.89 -9.11
N GLY A 69 -10.84 3.89 -9.69
CA GLY A 69 -10.52 3.46 -11.05
C GLY A 69 -9.36 2.47 -11.13
N THR A 70 -8.84 2.01 -10.00
CA THR A 70 -7.80 0.97 -9.97
C THR A 70 -8.20 -0.18 -9.05
N VAL A 71 -7.51 -1.30 -9.23
CA VAL A 71 -7.67 -2.50 -8.41
C VAL A 71 -6.30 -2.92 -7.88
N TYR A 72 -6.21 -3.11 -6.57
CA TYR A 72 -4.99 -3.64 -5.97
C TYR A 72 -4.69 -5.03 -6.52
N LEU A 73 -3.44 -5.26 -6.89
CA LEU A 73 -2.99 -6.57 -7.35
C LEU A 73 -2.51 -7.39 -6.16
N SER A 74 -3.15 -8.52 -5.95
CA SER A 74 -2.82 -9.44 -4.85
C SER A 74 -1.35 -9.84 -4.91
N ASN A 75 -0.73 -9.89 -3.74
CA ASN A 75 0.68 -10.30 -3.57
C ASN A 75 1.70 -9.34 -4.21
N SER A 76 1.28 -8.14 -4.60
CA SER A 76 2.19 -7.15 -5.17
C SER A 76 2.87 -6.27 -4.12
N ALA A 77 2.35 -6.24 -2.90
CA ALA A 77 2.91 -5.41 -1.84
C ALA A 77 4.25 -5.98 -1.38
N SER A 78 5.24 -5.11 -1.27
CA SER A 78 6.61 -5.48 -0.92
C SER A 78 7.19 -4.45 0.05
N ALA A 79 8.09 -4.91 0.91
CA ALA A 79 8.85 -4.07 1.82
C ALA A 79 10.25 -4.66 1.93
N GLU A 80 11.26 -3.80 2.01
CA GLU A 80 12.64 -4.28 2.20
C GLU A 80 12.88 -4.85 3.59
N GLN A 81 12.17 -4.32 4.60
CA GLN A 81 12.24 -4.78 5.97
C GLN A 81 11.02 -5.64 6.29
N VAL A 82 11.10 -6.38 7.40
CA VAL A 82 9.97 -7.21 7.84
C VAL A 82 8.82 -6.29 8.26
N ALA A 83 7.64 -6.53 7.68
CA ALA A 83 6.44 -5.77 7.99
C ALA A 83 5.22 -6.66 7.78
N SER A 84 4.18 -6.45 8.58
CA SER A 84 2.88 -7.08 8.34
C SER A 84 2.05 -6.19 7.42
N LEU A 85 1.23 -6.83 6.59
CA LEU A 85 0.36 -6.13 5.64
C LEU A 85 -1.09 -6.26 6.09
N GLN A 86 -1.79 -5.14 6.06
CA GLN A 86 -3.22 -5.06 6.31
C GLN A 86 -3.88 -4.26 5.19
N VAL A 87 -5.17 -4.44 5.04
CA VAL A 87 -5.94 -3.74 3.99
C VAL A 87 -7.17 -3.10 4.59
N SER A 88 -7.67 -2.07 3.93
CA SER A 88 -8.89 -1.36 4.31
C SER A 88 -9.91 -1.44 3.17
N ILE A 89 -11.17 -1.60 3.54
CA ILE A 89 -12.29 -1.55 2.60
C ILE A 89 -13.24 -0.38 2.91
N ASP A 90 -12.88 0.48 3.84
CA ASP A 90 -13.75 1.55 4.35
C ASP A 90 -13.09 2.93 4.28
N GLY A 91 -12.22 3.13 3.30
CA GLY A 91 -11.59 4.43 3.11
C GLY A 91 -10.41 4.71 4.03
N GLY A 92 -9.83 3.68 4.61
CA GLY A 92 -8.69 3.84 5.52
C GLY A 92 -9.08 4.04 6.98
N GLU A 93 -10.36 3.86 7.32
CA GLU A 93 -10.80 3.99 8.70
C GLU A 93 -10.36 2.80 9.55
N THR A 94 -10.51 1.59 9.01
CA THR A 94 -10.06 0.38 9.69
C THR A 94 -9.21 -0.47 8.76
N PHE A 95 -8.28 -1.20 9.34
CA PHE A 95 -7.38 -2.10 8.62
C PHE A 95 -7.43 -3.49 9.24
N GLU A 96 -7.35 -4.51 8.40
CA GLU A 96 -7.39 -5.89 8.85
C GLU A 96 -6.51 -6.75 7.94
N PRO A 97 -6.03 -7.89 8.44
CA PRO A 97 -5.20 -8.77 7.62
C PRO A 97 -6.00 -9.45 6.52
N GLU A 98 -5.32 -9.88 5.47
CA GLU A 98 -5.93 -10.69 4.42
C GLU A 98 -5.99 -12.15 4.83
N PRO A 99 -7.01 -12.89 4.37
CA PRO A 99 -8.14 -12.44 3.58
C PRO A 99 -9.18 -11.70 4.42
N VAL A 100 -9.80 -10.68 3.83
CA VAL A 100 -10.88 -9.93 4.48
C VAL A 100 -12.16 -10.75 4.38
N LYS A 101 -12.78 -11.03 5.51
CA LYS A 101 -13.97 -11.89 5.58
C LYS A 101 -15.13 -11.17 6.21
N ARG A 102 -16.32 -11.45 5.71
CA ARG A 102 -17.57 -10.92 6.28
C ARG A 102 -18.59 -12.04 6.38
N THR A 103 -19.39 -12.01 7.42
CA THR A 103 -20.48 -12.94 7.61
C THR A 103 -21.75 -12.34 7.01
N ILE A 104 -22.41 -13.09 6.13
CA ILE A 104 -23.66 -12.69 5.50
C ILE A 104 -24.75 -13.61 5.96
N VAL A 105 -25.92 -13.04 6.34
CA VAL A 105 -27.11 -13.80 6.66
C VAL A 105 -27.99 -13.85 5.41
N LYS A 106 -28.24 -15.05 4.90
CA LYS A 106 -29.11 -15.25 3.74
C LYS A 106 -30.59 -15.13 4.14
N ASP A 107 -31.47 -15.01 3.14
CA ASP A 107 -32.91 -14.90 3.37
C ASP A 107 -33.50 -16.10 4.12
N ASN A 108 -32.90 -17.28 4.00
CA ASN A 108 -33.32 -18.49 4.71
C ASN A 108 -32.77 -18.60 6.13
N GLY A 109 -32.04 -17.58 6.62
CA GLY A 109 -31.45 -17.57 7.96
C GLY A 109 -30.08 -18.22 8.05
N GLU A 110 -29.57 -18.81 6.98
CA GLU A 110 -28.22 -19.36 6.98
C GLU A 110 -27.17 -18.25 7.00
N THR A 111 -26.08 -18.48 7.73
CA THR A 111 -24.93 -17.60 7.70
C THR A 111 -23.86 -18.20 6.80
N VAL A 112 -23.29 -17.36 5.93
CA VAL A 112 -22.16 -17.74 5.07
C VAL A 112 -21.04 -16.75 5.26
N GLU A 113 -19.81 -17.24 5.18
CA GLU A 113 -18.63 -16.39 5.19
C GLU A 113 -18.30 -16.00 3.75
N GLN A 114 -18.13 -14.70 3.53
CA GLN A 114 -17.77 -14.17 2.23
C GLN A 114 -16.38 -13.54 2.31
N ILE A 115 -15.53 -13.89 1.36
CA ILE A 115 -14.22 -13.24 1.20
C ILE A 115 -14.41 -11.99 0.35
N ILE A 116 -13.96 -10.86 0.86
CA ILE A 116 -14.03 -9.58 0.16
C ILE A 116 -12.86 -9.52 -0.83
N PRO A 117 -13.14 -9.32 -2.12
CA PRO A 117 -12.07 -9.34 -3.13
C PRO A 117 -11.27 -8.05 -3.14
N PRO A 118 -10.05 -8.08 -3.71
CA PRO A 118 -9.19 -6.89 -3.81
C PRO A 118 -9.81 -5.70 -4.52
N GLU A 119 -10.83 -5.90 -5.35
CA GLU A 119 -11.56 -4.83 -6.01
C GLU A 119 -12.22 -3.87 -5.03
N LYS A 120 -12.43 -4.32 -3.80
CA LYS A 120 -13.04 -3.51 -2.74
C LYS A 120 -12.02 -2.81 -1.84
N TYR A 121 -10.74 -3.08 -2.01
CA TYR A 121 -9.72 -2.45 -1.19
C TYR A 121 -9.58 -0.98 -1.56
N THR A 122 -9.53 -0.12 -0.54
CA THR A 122 -9.35 1.32 -0.70
C THR A 122 -7.95 1.76 -0.30
N HIS A 123 -7.32 1.02 0.61
CA HIS A 123 -5.97 1.32 1.13
C HIS A 123 -5.28 0.03 1.53
N ILE A 124 -3.96 0.06 1.50
CA ILE A 124 -3.14 -0.98 2.13
C ILE A 124 -2.25 -0.32 3.18
N GLN A 125 -1.84 -1.10 4.17
CA GLN A 125 -1.01 -0.59 5.27
C GLN A 125 0.04 -1.62 5.63
N TRP A 126 1.29 -1.16 5.74
CA TRP A 126 2.36 -1.95 6.33
C TRP A 126 2.57 -1.50 7.77
N VAL A 127 2.79 -2.48 8.64
CA VAL A 127 3.20 -2.25 10.02
C VAL A 127 4.59 -2.84 10.16
N PRO A 128 5.65 -2.02 10.05
CA PRO A 128 7.02 -2.53 10.14
C PRO A 128 7.34 -3.07 11.53
N ALA A 129 8.08 -4.17 11.56
CA ALA A 129 8.49 -4.82 12.81
C ALA A 129 9.65 -4.08 13.50
N SER A 130 10.40 -3.27 12.74
CA SER A 130 11.56 -2.58 13.26
C SER A 130 11.40 -1.06 13.18
N ALA A 131 12.11 -0.35 14.05
CA ALA A 131 12.15 1.10 14.00
C ALA A 131 12.89 1.58 12.74
N ILE A 132 12.55 2.79 12.30
CA ILE A 132 13.33 3.48 11.28
C ILE A 132 14.44 4.25 11.97
N GLU A 133 15.68 3.92 11.63
CA GLU A 133 16.86 4.50 12.29
C GLU A 133 16.95 6.00 12.02
N GLY A 134 17.55 6.73 12.95
CA GLY A 134 17.80 8.15 12.80
C GLY A 134 18.92 8.46 11.82
N ASP A 135 19.23 9.73 11.69
CA ASP A 135 20.33 10.25 10.88
C ASP A 135 20.24 9.83 9.40
N GLY A 136 19.04 9.89 8.83
CA GLY A 136 18.82 9.58 7.43
C GLY A 136 18.47 8.12 7.14
N GLY A 137 18.12 7.35 8.16
CA GLY A 137 17.64 5.97 7.96
C GLY A 137 16.41 5.95 7.07
N LYS A 138 16.30 4.92 6.22
CA LYS A 138 15.24 4.81 5.23
C LYS A 138 14.54 3.46 5.29
N GLN A 139 13.27 3.47 4.91
CA GLN A 139 12.48 2.26 4.66
C GLN A 139 11.78 2.40 3.32
N PHE A 140 11.72 1.31 2.56
CA PHE A 140 11.18 1.28 1.22
C PHE A 140 10.02 0.29 1.14
N TYR A 141 8.96 0.70 0.44
CA TYR A 141 7.75 -0.08 0.24
C TYR A 141 7.29 0.07 -1.20
N SER A 142 6.64 -0.95 -1.75
CA SER A 142 6.04 -0.86 -3.06
C SER A 142 4.80 -1.73 -3.15
N TYR A 143 3.91 -1.39 -4.06
CA TYR A 143 2.75 -2.19 -4.39
C TYR A 143 2.26 -1.81 -5.77
N ARG A 144 1.41 -2.67 -6.33
CA ARG A 144 0.90 -2.48 -7.70
C ARG A 144 -0.61 -2.47 -7.72
N VAL A 145 -1.13 -1.68 -8.65
CA VAL A 145 -2.55 -1.64 -8.98
C VAL A 145 -2.71 -1.81 -10.49
N ARG A 146 -3.89 -2.27 -10.91
CA ARG A 146 -4.24 -2.32 -12.32
C ARG A 146 -5.30 -1.25 -12.58
N VAL A 147 -5.16 -0.51 -13.66
CA VAL A 147 -6.14 0.49 -14.08
C VAL A 147 -7.34 -0.25 -14.69
N LYS A 148 -8.55 0.10 -14.25
CA LYS A 148 -9.80 -0.49 -14.77
C LYS A 148 -10.09 -0.07 -16.18
#